data_32e976c33b6926836a4d8786f3daed0a
#
_entry.id   32e976c33b6926836a4d8786f3daed0a
#
_cell.length_a   1.000
_cell.length_b   1.000
_cell.length_c   1.000
_cell.angle_alpha   90.00
_cell.angle_beta   90.00
_cell.angle_gamma   90.00
#
_symmetry.space_group_name_H-M   'P 1'
#
loop_
_entity.id
_entity.type
_entity.pdbx_description
1 polymer ?
#
loop_
_entity_poly.entity_id
_entity_poly.type
_entity_poly.pdbx_seq_one_letter_code
_entity_poly.pdbx_strand_id
1 'polypeptide(L)'
;MCKTNQLMRFKISTVGILLALVCIKAPEATASEVNIYSHRQPYLIKPFLKEFTQQTGIKTNVVFASKGLVQRLQSEGAASPADVVLTVDIGRLKQYADKDLFASFNSKILASAIPQHLRSKDNTWFGFSKRSRIIAVSKSLEHSDQISRFEDLTNIKWKGKICSRPGSHVYNRALLSSIIAAVGKEEALKWAEGLVANFARSPQGNDRSQVKAIFSGECSIALINHYYYGKLKNSKDPTHREWAESVQIIIPNQEKNDRGAHVNISGGGIAKHSKNLTEAKKFMEFLVSKKAQSLYASINYEYPVVDGIALPSTLTAWGKFKEDSVPIGLLAELSGESQKIIDTVSW
;
A
#
# COMPACT_ATOMS: atom_id res chain seq x y z
N MET A 1 -100.44 -28.82 49.65
CA MET A 1 -99.83 -27.53 49.89
C MET A 1 -98.36 -27.66 49.73
N CYS A 2 -97.81 -27.34 48.61
CA CYS A 2 -96.40 -27.32 48.36
C CYS A 2 -96.10 -26.29 47.30
N LYS A 3 -95.30 -25.28 47.67
CA LYS A 3 -94.93 -24.16 46.77
C LYS A 3 -93.69 -24.52 45.99
N THR A 4 -93.79 -24.44 44.71
CA THR A 4 -92.75 -24.63 43.73
C THR A 4 -91.83 -23.36 43.68
N ASN A 5 -90.54 -23.51 43.86
CA ASN A 5 -89.54 -22.47 43.64
C ASN A 5 -88.90 -22.70 42.26
N GLN A 6 -89.05 -21.72 41.37
CA GLN A 6 -88.30 -21.67 40.12
C GLN A 6 -86.90 -21.08 40.28
N LEU A 7 -85.88 -21.80 39.95
CA LEU A 7 -84.53 -21.35 39.89
C LEU A 7 -84.24 -20.81 38.49
N MET A 8 -83.98 -19.55 38.40
CA MET A 8 -83.53 -18.81 37.22
C MET A 8 -82.06 -19.10 36.93
N ARG A 9 -81.78 -19.76 35.79
CA ARG A 9 -80.39 -20.02 35.33
C ARG A 9 -79.93 -18.84 34.52
N PHE A 10 -78.88 -18.10 35.07
CA PHE A 10 -78.10 -17.12 34.34
C PHE A 10 -77.07 -17.84 33.41
N LYS A 11 -77.12 -17.63 32.12
CA LYS A 11 -76.08 -18.04 31.18
C LYS A 11 -75.01 -16.98 31.14
N ILE A 12 -73.85 -17.28 31.67
CA ILE A 12 -72.64 -16.45 31.50
C ILE A 12 -72.06 -16.77 30.15
N SER A 13 -72.10 -15.77 29.23
CA SER A 13 -71.47 -15.84 27.89
C SER A 13 -70.01 -15.46 28.04
N THR A 14 -69.10 -16.42 27.93
CA THR A 14 -67.62 -16.19 27.99
C THR A 14 -67.20 -15.67 26.59
N VAL A 15 -66.95 -14.36 26.51
CA VAL A 15 -66.30 -13.75 25.36
C VAL A 15 -64.79 -14.03 25.44
N GLY A 16 -64.28 -14.97 24.62
CA GLY A 16 -62.88 -15.27 24.51
C GLY A 16 -62.17 -14.15 23.72
N ILE A 17 -61.36 -13.35 24.42
CA ILE A 17 -60.46 -12.38 23.76
C ILE A 17 -59.27 -13.17 23.22
N LEU A 18 -59.22 -13.38 21.91
CA LEU A 18 -58.09 -13.94 21.16
C LEU A 18 -57.00 -12.85 21.06
N LEU A 19 -56.01 -12.86 21.96
CA LEU A 19 -54.81 -12.03 21.84
C LEU A 19 -53.98 -12.58 20.69
N ALA A 20 -54.05 -11.95 19.53
CA ALA A 20 -53.13 -12.22 18.41
C ALA A 20 -51.74 -11.68 18.81
N LEU A 21 -50.79 -12.55 19.17
CA LEU A 21 -49.39 -12.21 19.33
C LEU A 21 -48.84 -11.89 17.91
N VAL A 22 -48.78 -10.61 17.56
CA VAL A 22 -48.01 -10.15 16.40
C VAL A 22 -46.52 -10.26 16.75
N CYS A 23 -45.87 -11.35 16.36
CA CYS A 23 -44.43 -11.45 16.38
C CYS A 23 -43.88 -10.44 15.36
N ILE A 24 -43.56 -9.25 15.82
CA ILE A 24 -42.74 -8.29 15.08
C ILE A 24 -41.35 -8.93 15.00
N LYS A 25 -41.04 -9.59 13.86
CA LYS A 25 -39.65 -9.94 13.56
C LYS A 25 -38.87 -8.64 13.51
N ALA A 26 -38.02 -8.41 14.50
CA ALA A 26 -37.03 -7.37 14.41
C ALA A 26 -36.24 -7.62 13.10
N PRO A 27 -35.96 -6.59 12.30
CA PRO A 27 -35.14 -6.76 11.12
C PRO A 27 -33.80 -7.36 11.58
N GLU A 28 -33.43 -8.50 11.04
CA GLU A 28 -32.09 -9.05 11.23
C GLU A 28 -31.11 -7.95 10.80
N ALA A 29 -30.41 -7.38 11.77
CA ALA A 29 -29.33 -6.43 11.48
C ALA A 29 -28.33 -7.19 10.60
N THR A 30 -28.35 -6.93 9.30
CA THR A 30 -27.31 -7.44 8.38
C THR A 30 -25.98 -7.01 8.99
N ALA A 31 -25.13 -7.99 9.30
CA ALA A 31 -23.82 -7.70 9.92
C ALA A 31 -23.10 -6.71 9.01
N SER A 32 -22.75 -5.55 9.55
CA SER A 32 -21.99 -4.53 8.81
C SER A 32 -20.72 -5.13 8.23
N GLU A 33 -20.46 -4.92 6.94
CA GLU A 33 -19.27 -5.45 6.28
C GLU A 33 -18.63 -4.42 5.35
N VAL A 34 -17.35 -4.63 5.04
CA VAL A 34 -16.62 -3.88 4.02
C VAL A 34 -15.89 -4.84 3.10
N ASN A 35 -16.07 -4.64 1.79
CA ASN A 35 -15.49 -5.46 0.74
C ASN A 35 -14.29 -4.75 0.12
N ILE A 36 -13.13 -5.37 0.17
CA ILE A 36 -11.85 -4.74 -0.13
C ILE A 36 -11.20 -5.42 -1.33
N TYR A 37 -10.93 -4.67 -2.40
CA TYR A 37 -10.05 -5.10 -3.48
C TYR A 37 -8.61 -4.67 -3.17
N SER A 38 -7.69 -5.63 -3.06
CA SER A 38 -6.35 -5.38 -2.56
C SER A 38 -5.27 -5.86 -3.51
N HIS A 39 -4.33 -4.98 -3.84
CA HIS A 39 -3.05 -5.33 -4.46
C HIS A 39 -1.97 -5.70 -3.41
N ARG A 40 -2.29 -5.54 -2.13
CA ARG A 40 -1.40 -5.93 -1.02
C ARG A 40 -1.56 -7.41 -0.73
N GLN A 41 -0.45 -8.10 -0.56
CA GLN A 41 -0.41 -9.53 -0.21
C GLN A 41 -1.27 -9.83 1.03
N PRO A 42 -2.03 -10.93 1.06
CA PRO A 42 -2.96 -11.24 2.15
C PRO A 42 -2.31 -11.25 3.53
N TYR A 43 -1.11 -11.81 3.68
CA TYR A 43 -0.42 -11.86 4.97
C TYR A 43 -0.01 -10.47 5.52
N LEU A 44 0.11 -9.48 4.65
CA LEU A 44 0.46 -8.11 5.03
C LEU A 44 -0.75 -7.27 5.48
N ILE A 45 -1.94 -7.59 4.98
CA ILE A 45 -3.16 -6.85 5.32
C ILE A 45 -3.97 -7.55 6.41
N LYS A 46 -3.87 -8.87 6.55
CA LYS A 46 -4.63 -9.64 7.55
C LYS A 46 -4.57 -9.06 8.98
N PRO A 47 -3.42 -8.59 9.50
CA PRO A 47 -3.36 -7.99 10.83
C PRO A 47 -4.21 -6.72 10.96
N PHE A 48 -4.29 -5.90 9.92
CA PHE A 48 -5.12 -4.69 9.88
C PHE A 48 -6.61 -5.04 9.91
N LEU A 49 -7.00 -6.01 9.10
CA LEU A 49 -8.39 -6.47 9.01
C LEU A 49 -8.87 -7.04 10.34
N LYS A 50 -8.03 -7.88 10.97
CA LYS A 50 -8.32 -8.44 12.29
C LYS A 50 -8.53 -7.33 13.32
N GLU A 51 -7.62 -6.36 13.38
CA GLU A 51 -7.69 -5.26 14.33
C GLU A 51 -8.92 -4.38 14.08
N PHE A 52 -9.21 -4.04 12.81
CA PHE A 52 -10.40 -3.27 12.46
C PHE A 52 -11.69 -3.97 12.88
N THR A 53 -11.83 -5.27 12.57
CA THR A 53 -13.01 -6.04 12.96
C THR A 53 -13.13 -6.14 14.48
N GLN A 54 -12.02 -6.31 15.21
CA GLN A 54 -12.04 -6.34 16.69
C GLN A 54 -12.49 -5.01 17.31
N GLN A 55 -12.10 -3.89 16.71
CA GLN A 55 -12.47 -2.56 17.25
C GLN A 55 -13.89 -2.13 16.87
N THR A 56 -14.40 -2.57 15.72
CA THR A 56 -15.63 -2.01 15.16
C THR A 56 -16.78 -3.00 15.04
N GLY A 57 -16.52 -4.30 15.14
CA GLY A 57 -17.48 -5.35 14.83
C GLY A 57 -17.76 -5.52 13.32
N ILE A 58 -17.22 -4.66 12.46
CA ILE A 58 -17.42 -4.70 11.01
C ILE A 58 -16.62 -5.85 10.41
N LYS A 59 -17.31 -6.73 9.67
CA LYS A 59 -16.67 -7.84 8.94
C LYS A 59 -15.90 -7.31 7.74
N THR A 60 -14.76 -7.92 7.43
CA THR A 60 -13.95 -7.57 6.27
C THR A 60 -13.85 -8.73 5.29
N ASN A 61 -14.17 -8.48 4.02
CA ASN A 61 -14.01 -9.43 2.92
C ASN A 61 -12.94 -8.91 1.97
N VAL A 62 -12.00 -9.75 1.56
CA VAL A 62 -10.86 -9.30 0.72
C VAL A 62 -10.72 -10.15 -0.52
N VAL A 63 -10.65 -9.47 -1.65
CA VAL A 63 -10.20 -10.03 -2.93
C VAL A 63 -8.79 -9.52 -3.20
N PHE A 64 -7.85 -10.44 -3.27
CA PHE A 64 -6.45 -10.13 -3.62
C PHE A 64 -6.17 -10.48 -5.08
N ALA A 65 -5.56 -9.53 -5.82
CA ALA A 65 -4.90 -9.82 -7.08
C ALA A 65 -3.74 -8.86 -7.32
N SER A 66 -2.63 -9.39 -7.83
CA SER A 66 -1.45 -8.58 -8.18
C SER A 66 -1.68 -7.71 -9.42
N LYS A 67 -2.58 -8.13 -10.31
CA LYS A 67 -2.96 -7.45 -11.58
C LYS A 67 -4.45 -7.62 -11.83
N GLY A 68 -5.04 -6.83 -12.73
CA GLY A 68 -6.39 -7.01 -13.24
C GLY A 68 -7.54 -6.41 -12.39
N LEU A 69 -7.28 -5.91 -11.17
CA LEU A 69 -8.35 -5.35 -10.34
C LEU A 69 -8.94 -4.04 -10.89
N VAL A 70 -8.17 -3.23 -11.62
CA VAL A 70 -8.69 -2.03 -12.29
C VAL A 70 -9.72 -2.42 -13.33
N GLN A 71 -9.36 -3.35 -14.22
CA GLN A 71 -10.24 -3.86 -15.28
C GLN A 71 -11.48 -4.55 -14.68
N ARG A 72 -11.29 -5.32 -13.64
CA ARG A 72 -12.38 -5.98 -12.92
C ARG A 72 -13.38 -4.97 -12.37
N LEU A 73 -12.90 -3.98 -11.59
CA LEU A 73 -13.77 -2.94 -11.02
C LEU A 73 -14.49 -2.14 -12.12
N GLN A 74 -13.79 -1.85 -13.22
CA GLN A 74 -14.37 -1.15 -14.37
C GLN A 74 -15.46 -1.97 -15.06
N SER A 75 -15.26 -3.27 -15.28
CA SER A 75 -16.24 -4.15 -15.91
C SER A 75 -17.44 -4.46 -15.02
N GLU A 76 -17.25 -4.54 -13.71
CA GLU A 76 -18.32 -4.72 -12.74
C GLU A 76 -19.19 -3.45 -12.60
N GLY A 77 -18.62 -2.26 -12.80
CA GLY A 77 -19.32 -0.97 -12.73
C GLY A 77 -20.15 -0.81 -11.46
N ALA A 78 -21.41 -0.44 -11.58
CA ALA A 78 -22.34 -0.28 -10.45
C ALA A 78 -22.72 -1.60 -9.76
N ALA A 79 -22.47 -2.74 -10.39
CA ALA A 79 -22.71 -4.06 -9.80
C ALA A 79 -21.52 -4.56 -8.95
N SER A 80 -20.41 -3.84 -8.93
CA SER A 80 -19.24 -4.24 -8.13
C SER A 80 -19.58 -4.38 -6.66
N PRO A 81 -19.11 -5.44 -5.99
CA PRO A 81 -19.20 -5.57 -4.55
C PRO A 81 -18.15 -4.75 -3.81
N ALA A 82 -17.13 -4.21 -4.50
CA ALA A 82 -16.01 -3.54 -3.86
C ALA A 82 -16.42 -2.21 -3.20
N ASP A 83 -16.04 -2.04 -1.94
CA ASP A 83 -16.23 -0.80 -1.20
C ASP A 83 -14.92 0.01 -1.11
N VAL A 84 -13.78 -0.67 -0.95
CA VAL A 84 -12.48 -0.04 -0.83
C VAL A 84 -11.48 -0.73 -1.76
N VAL A 85 -10.63 0.07 -2.38
CA VAL A 85 -9.46 -0.43 -3.13
C VAL A 85 -8.19 -0.03 -2.40
N LEU A 86 -7.31 -1.01 -2.14
CA LEU A 86 -5.99 -0.79 -1.58
C LEU A 86 -4.89 -1.11 -2.58
N THR A 87 -3.97 -0.19 -2.76
CA THR A 87 -2.81 -0.37 -3.64
C THR A 87 -1.49 -0.22 -2.89
N VAL A 88 -0.41 -0.59 -3.55
CA VAL A 88 0.95 -0.49 -3.02
C VAL A 88 1.83 0.47 -3.84
N ASP A 89 1.21 1.34 -4.65
CA ASP A 89 1.95 2.24 -5.54
C ASP A 89 1.06 3.38 -6.05
N ILE A 90 1.62 4.59 -6.17
CA ILE A 90 0.90 5.77 -6.67
C ILE A 90 0.46 5.60 -8.12
N GLY A 91 1.26 4.96 -8.97
CA GLY A 91 0.88 4.70 -10.35
C GLY A 91 -0.34 3.79 -10.48
N ARG A 92 -0.54 2.87 -9.52
CA ARG A 92 -1.77 2.07 -9.46
C ARG A 92 -2.95 2.89 -8.97
N LEU A 93 -2.77 3.75 -7.95
CA LEU A 93 -3.84 4.66 -7.50
C LEU A 93 -4.33 5.53 -8.64
N LYS A 94 -3.39 6.09 -9.41
CA LYS A 94 -3.73 6.92 -10.58
C LYS A 94 -4.53 6.16 -11.63
N GLN A 95 -4.24 4.88 -11.90
CA GLN A 95 -5.02 4.09 -12.85
C GLN A 95 -6.51 3.99 -12.46
N TYR A 96 -6.83 3.93 -11.18
CA TYR A 96 -8.22 3.99 -10.70
C TYR A 96 -8.79 5.41 -10.81
N ALA A 97 -8.02 6.42 -10.42
CA ALA A 97 -8.46 7.81 -10.46
C ALA A 97 -8.74 8.28 -11.90
N ASP A 98 -7.84 7.99 -12.86
CA ASP A 98 -7.99 8.36 -14.29
C ASP A 98 -9.21 7.71 -14.95
N LYS A 99 -9.68 6.60 -14.41
CA LYS A 99 -10.89 5.90 -14.89
C LYS A 99 -12.14 6.25 -14.09
N ASP A 100 -12.06 7.25 -13.22
CA ASP A 100 -13.16 7.69 -12.36
C ASP A 100 -13.78 6.55 -11.54
N LEU A 101 -12.92 5.67 -11.00
CA LEU A 101 -13.33 4.49 -10.23
C LEU A 101 -13.37 4.73 -8.72
N PHE A 102 -13.00 5.92 -8.25
CA PHE A 102 -13.05 6.31 -6.84
C PHE A 102 -14.15 7.35 -6.59
N ALA A 103 -14.81 7.21 -5.44
CA ALA A 103 -15.67 8.25 -4.90
C ALA A 103 -14.83 9.30 -4.16
N SER A 104 -15.15 10.58 -4.36
CA SER A 104 -14.65 11.64 -3.49
C SER A 104 -15.38 11.63 -2.16
N PHE A 105 -14.66 11.78 -1.05
CA PHE A 105 -15.30 11.96 0.26
C PHE A 105 -14.45 12.81 1.21
N ASN A 106 -15.13 13.61 2.01
CA ASN A 106 -14.49 14.44 3.01
C ASN A 106 -14.39 13.70 4.35
N SER A 107 -13.18 13.67 4.91
CA SER A 107 -12.91 13.21 6.27
C SER A 107 -11.94 14.17 6.95
N LYS A 108 -12.37 14.79 8.03
CA LYS A 108 -11.50 15.64 8.87
C LYS A 108 -10.34 14.81 9.46
N ILE A 109 -10.58 13.53 9.77
CA ILE A 109 -9.58 12.61 10.31
C ILE A 109 -8.48 12.38 9.27
N LEU A 110 -8.82 12.00 8.04
CA LEU A 110 -7.83 11.77 6.97
C LEU A 110 -7.11 13.06 6.59
N ALA A 111 -7.84 14.18 6.50
CA ALA A 111 -7.26 15.47 6.13
C ALA A 111 -6.24 16.01 7.14
N SER A 112 -6.45 15.74 8.45
CA SER A 112 -5.51 16.12 9.50
C SER A 112 -4.33 15.14 9.64
N ALA A 113 -4.55 13.86 9.36
CA ALA A 113 -3.56 12.82 9.56
C ALA A 113 -2.59 12.66 8.36
N ILE A 114 -3.05 12.93 7.14
CA ILE A 114 -2.29 12.70 5.91
C ILE A 114 -1.84 14.04 5.31
N PRO A 115 -0.53 14.28 5.17
CA PRO A 115 -0.01 15.47 4.50
C PRO A 115 -0.61 15.67 3.11
N GLN A 116 -0.86 16.90 2.71
CA GLN A 116 -1.55 17.21 1.45
C GLN A 116 -0.87 16.63 0.21
N HIS A 117 0.46 16.55 0.20
CA HIS A 117 1.22 15.98 -0.92
C HIS A 117 1.11 14.45 -1.03
N LEU A 118 0.54 13.77 -0.01
CA LEU A 118 0.32 12.31 0.00
C LEU A 118 -1.14 11.91 -0.24
N ARG A 119 -2.00 12.83 -0.68
CA ARG A 119 -3.40 12.56 -1.02
C ARG A 119 -3.85 13.34 -2.25
N SER A 120 -4.93 12.90 -2.87
CA SER A 120 -5.49 13.63 -4.01
C SER A 120 -6.10 14.97 -3.60
N LYS A 121 -6.04 15.93 -4.50
CA LYS A 121 -6.64 17.28 -4.28
C LYS A 121 -8.16 17.22 -4.15
N ASP A 122 -8.79 16.26 -4.81
CA ASP A 122 -10.24 16.03 -4.87
C ASP A 122 -10.73 14.99 -3.84
N ASN A 123 -9.86 14.55 -2.92
CA ASN A 123 -10.17 13.57 -1.87
C ASN A 123 -10.68 12.20 -2.39
N THR A 124 -10.23 11.77 -3.55
CA THR A 124 -10.58 10.46 -4.12
C THR A 124 -9.66 9.34 -3.64
N TRP A 125 -8.39 9.64 -3.33
CA TRP A 125 -7.45 8.66 -2.79
C TRP A 125 -6.53 9.27 -1.71
N PHE A 126 -5.99 8.39 -0.86
CA PHE A 126 -5.17 8.72 0.30
C PHE A 126 -3.98 7.78 0.43
N GLY A 127 -2.81 8.31 0.77
CA GLY A 127 -1.62 7.53 1.12
C GLY A 127 -1.64 7.15 2.60
N PHE A 128 -1.39 5.90 2.92
CA PHE A 128 -1.43 5.38 4.30
C PHE A 128 -0.05 5.00 4.86
N SER A 129 0.92 4.81 3.99
CA SER A 129 2.32 4.58 4.39
C SER A 129 3.26 4.98 3.28
N LYS A 130 4.52 5.25 3.65
CA LYS A 130 5.59 5.64 2.73
C LYS A 130 6.64 4.54 2.62
N ARG A 131 7.27 4.45 1.47
CA ARG A 131 8.44 3.62 1.23
C ARG A 131 9.45 4.32 0.35
N SER A 132 10.74 4.03 0.55
CA SER A 132 11.80 4.56 -0.27
C SER A 132 12.48 3.46 -1.09
N ARG A 133 12.92 3.81 -2.30
CA ARG A 133 13.95 3.04 -3.01
C ARG A 133 15.30 3.35 -2.38
N ILE A 134 16.08 2.32 -2.17
CA ILE A 134 17.42 2.40 -1.60
C ILE A 134 18.40 1.62 -2.48
N ILE A 135 19.68 1.84 -2.23
CA ILE A 135 20.75 1.08 -2.87
C ILE A 135 21.24 0.06 -1.85
N ALA A 136 21.19 -1.23 -2.19
CA ALA A 136 21.82 -2.30 -1.45
C ALA A 136 23.19 -2.56 -2.06
N VAL A 137 24.22 -2.60 -1.24
CA VAL A 137 25.61 -2.75 -1.68
C VAL A 137 26.28 -3.89 -0.89
N SER A 138 26.99 -4.76 -1.59
CA SER A 138 27.80 -5.79 -0.93
C SER A 138 28.78 -5.16 0.06
N LYS A 139 28.87 -5.74 1.25
CA LYS A 139 29.86 -5.28 2.25
C LYS A 139 31.31 -5.50 1.82
N SER A 140 31.53 -6.39 0.84
CA SER A 140 32.86 -6.66 0.25
C SER A 140 33.17 -5.78 -0.96
N LEU A 141 32.27 -4.89 -1.37
CA LEU A 141 32.52 -4.01 -2.51
C LEU A 141 33.50 -2.89 -2.12
N GLU A 142 34.66 -2.88 -2.74
CA GLU A 142 35.62 -1.79 -2.62
C GLU A 142 35.04 -0.48 -3.17
N HIS A 143 35.43 0.63 -2.57
CA HIS A 143 34.99 1.98 -2.94
C HIS A 143 33.46 2.19 -2.87
N SER A 144 32.75 1.40 -2.05
CA SER A 144 31.31 1.56 -1.84
C SER A 144 30.93 2.90 -1.21
N ASP A 145 31.86 3.55 -0.51
CA ASP A 145 31.77 4.91 0.01
C ASP A 145 31.58 5.99 -1.06
N GLN A 146 31.89 5.67 -2.33
CA GLN A 146 31.64 6.55 -3.48
C GLN A 146 30.23 6.41 -4.06
N ILE A 147 29.34 5.68 -3.40
CA ILE A 147 27.93 5.57 -3.75
C ILE A 147 27.13 6.31 -2.68
N SER A 148 26.61 7.47 -3.02
CA SER A 148 25.74 8.27 -2.14
C SER A 148 24.44 8.70 -2.82
N ARG A 149 24.38 8.59 -4.15
CA ARG A 149 23.27 9.08 -4.99
C ARG A 149 22.84 8.02 -5.99
N PHE A 150 21.63 8.13 -6.51
CA PHE A 150 21.20 7.30 -7.67
C PHE A 150 22.05 7.57 -8.91
N GLU A 151 22.49 8.81 -9.07
CA GLU A 151 23.30 9.28 -10.19
C GLU A 151 24.68 8.62 -10.21
N ASP A 152 25.26 8.26 -9.06
CA ASP A 152 26.56 7.59 -8.98
C ASP A 152 26.58 6.20 -9.62
N LEU A 153 25.39 5.57 -9.76
CA LEU A 153 25.25 4.24 -10.34
C LEU A 153 25.52 4.20 -11.85
N THR A 154 25.62 5.35 -12.50
CA THR A 154 25.95 5.46 -13.93
C THR A 154 27.45 5.43 -14.22
N ASN A 155 28.29 5.54 -13.18
CA ASN A 155 29.74 5.53 -13.35
C ASN A 155 30.22 4.18 -13.87
N ILE A 156 31.03 4.20 -14.94
CA ILE A 156 31.54 3.00 -15.63
C ILE A 156 32.33 2.04 -14.73
N LYS A 157 32.87 2.52 -13.59
CA LYS A 157 33.54 1.66 -12.60
C LYS A 157 32.64 0.58 -12.04
N TRP A 158 31.31 0.75 -12.14
CA TRP A 158 30.30 -0.23 -11.72
C TRP A 158 29.88 -1.21 -12.81
N LYS A 159 30.55 -1.21 -13.96
CA LYS A 159 30.25 -2.12 -15.08
C LYS A 159 30.23 -3.57 -14.62
N GLY A 160 29.15 -4.27 -14.92
CA GLY A 160 28.93 -5.67 -14.52
C GLY A 160 28.70 -5.88 -13.02
N LYS A 161 28.36 -4.82 -12.26
CA LYS A 161 28.19 -4.92 -10.80
C LYS A 161 26.75 -4.68 -10.32
N ILE A 162 25.84 -4.24 -11.18
CA ILE A 162 24.48 -3.85 -10.76
C ILE A 162 23.47 -4.92 -11.13
N CYS A 163 22.63 -5.30 -10.17
CA CYS A 163 21.44 -6.10 -10.41
C CYS A 163 20.18 -5.26 -10.26
N SER A 164 19.20 -5.49 -11.13
CA SER A 164 17.89 -4.85 -11.07
C SER A 164 16.77 -5.85 -11.37
N ARG A 165 15.61 -5.61 -10.81
CA ARG A 165 14.36 -6.15 -11.33
C ARG A 165 14.00 -5.44 -12.65
N PRO A 166 13.07 -5.98 -13.49
CA PRO A 166 12.66 -5.32 -14.72
C PRO A 166 12.24 -3.86 -14.49
N GLY A 167 12.72 -2.97 -15.36
CA GLY A 167 12.40 -1.54 -15.34
C GLY A 167 10.91 -1.27 -15.48
N SER A 168 10.19 -2.09 -16.26
CA SER A 168 8.74 -2.02 -16.44
C SER A 168 7.93 -2.25 -15.16
N HIS A 169 8.56 -2.75 -14.07
CA HIS A 169 7.87 -2.86 -12.79
C HIS A 169 7.57 -1.49 -12.18
N VAL A 170 6.38 -1.32 -11.60
CA VAL A 170 5.88 -0.04 -11.06
C VAL A 170 6.87 0.68 -10.14
N TYR A 171 7.75 -0.03 -9.40
CA TYR A 171 8.72 0.59 -8.51
C TYR A 171 9.87 1.27 -9.26
N ASN A 172 10.38 0.65 -10.32
CA ASN A 172 11.45 1.25 -11.12
C ASN A 172 10.90 2.35 -12.03
N ARG A 173 9.68 2.19 -12.57
CA ARG A 173 9.00 3.29 -13.27
C ARG A 173 8.84 4.52 -12.39
N ALA A 174 8.37 4.35 -11.16
CA ALA A 174 8.21 5.45 -10.23
C ALA A 174 9.55 6.11 -9.85
N LEU A 175 10.62 5.32 -9.68
CA LEU A 175 11.97 5.86 -9.50
C LEU A 175 12.39 6.70 -10.71
N LEU A 176 12.25 6.15 -11.93
CA LEU A 176 12.61 6.89 -13.14
C LEU A 176 11.74 8.14 -13.32
N SER A 177 10.44 8.07 -12.98
CA SER A 177 9.57 9.27 -12.95
C SER A 177 10.11 10.35 -12.00
N SER A 178 10.67 9.97 -10.85
CA SER A 178 11.26 10.95 -9.92
C SER A 178 12.55 11.56 -10.48
N ILE A 179 13.32 10.80 -11.25
CA ILE A 179 14.52 11.33 -11.93
C ILE A 179 14.11 12.26 -13.06
N ILE A 180 13.12 11.88 -13.89
CA ILE A 180 12.58 12.78 -14.94
C ILE A 180 12.09 14.10 -14.34
N ALA A 181 11.37 14.04 -13.23
CA ALA A 181 10.87 15.24 -12.55
C ALA A 181 12.00 16.15 -12.02
N ALA A 182 13.13 15.55 -11.61
CA ALA A 182 14.25 16.29 -11.04
C ALA A 182 15.18 16.90 -12.10
N VAL A 183 15.49 16.17 -13.17
CA VAL A 183 16.53 16.55 -14.13
C VAL A 183 16.04 16.68 -15.57
N GLY A 184 14.77 16.40 -15.84
CA GLY A 184 14.21 16.38 -17.19
C GLY A 184 14.43 15.05 -17.91
N LYS A 185 13.73 14.91 -19.04
CA LYS A 185 13.65 13.65 -19.80
C LYS A 185 14.98 13.22 -20.42
N GLU A 186 15.73 14.17 -20.99
CA GLU A 186 16.98 13.88 -21.67
C GLU A 186 18.06 13.38 -20.71
N GLU A 187 18.23 14.04 -19.57
CA GLU A 187 19.18 13.62 -18.54
C GLU A 187 18.75 12.32 -17.86
N ALA A 188 17.44 12.10 -17.69
CA ALA A 188 16.90 10.85 -17.18
C ALA A 188 17.16 9.67 -18.17
N LEU A 189 17.10 9.91 -19.48
CA LEU A 189 17.49 8.91 -20.49
C LEU A 189 18.97 8.55 -20.37
N LYS A 190 19.87 9.54 -20.31
CA LYS A 190 21.31 9.32 -20.11
C LYS A 190 21.59 8.55 -18.81
N TRP A 191 20.88 8.90 -17.74
CA TRP A 191 20.97 8.17 -16.48
C TRP A 191 20.56 6.70 -16.65
N ALA A 192 19.44 6.43 -17.31
CA ALA A 192 18.97 5.07 -17.55
C ALA A 192 19.93 4.25 -18.42
N GLU A 193 20.51 4.85 -19.47
CA GLU A 193 21.53 4.26 -20.32
C GLU A 193 22.78 3.88 -19.51
N GLY A 194 23.29 4.80 -18.70
CA GLY A 194 24.46 4.55 -17.84
C GLY A 194 24.20 3.48 -16.78
N LEU A 195 22.99 3.48 -16.19
CA LEU A 195 22.59 2.44 -15.24
C LEU A 195 22.56 1.05 -15.90
N VAL A 196 21.90 0.93 -17.07
CA VAL A 196 21.76 -0.34 -17.80
C VAL A 196 23.10 -0.86 -18.31
N ALA A 197 24.00 0.03 -18.76
CA ALA A 197 25.36 -0.32 -19.17
C ALA A 197 26.19 -0.98 -18.05
N ASN A 198 25.80 -0.75 -16.78
CA ASN A 198 26.45 -1.31 -15.60
C ASN A 198 25.79 -2.59 -15.07
N PHE A 199 24.75 -3.12 -15.72
CA PHE A 199 24.11 -4.33 -15.25
C PHE A 199 25.02 -5.55 -15.36
N ALA A 200 25.02 -6.37 -14.33
CA ALA A 200 25.73 -7.65 -14.30
C ALA A 200 24.99 -8.75 -15.09
N ARG A 201 23.68 -8.59 -15.22
CA ARG A 201 22.80 -9.54 -15.91
C ARG A 201 21.52 -8.85 -16.38
N SER A 202 20.78 -9.48 -17.26
CA SER A 202 19.44 -9.03 -17.66
C SER A 202 18.54 -8.83 -16.42
N PRO A 203 17.75 -7.75 -16.36
CA PRO A 203 16.84 -7.46 -15.26
C PRO A 203 15.82 -8.58 -15.02
N GLN A 204 15.75 -9.11 -13.80
CA GLN A 204 14.88 -10.23 -13.47
C GLN A 204 14.53 -10.29 -11.98
N GLY A 205 13.53 -11.11 -11.63
CA GLY A 205 13.16 -11.38 -10.25
C GLY A 205 12.50 -10.21 -9.53
N ASN A 206 12.55 -10.25 -8.21
CA ASN A 206 12.00 -9.22 -7.32
C ASN A 206 13.11 -8.64 -6.43
N ASP A 207 12.79 -7.66 -5.58
CA ASP A 207 13.80 -6.98 -4.75
C ASP A 207 14.56 -7.93 -3.80
N ARG A 208 13.91 -9.00 -3.28
CA ARG A 208 14.60 -10.03 -2.48
C ARG A 208 15.59 -10.84 -3.33
N SER A 209 15.21 -11.14 -4.56
CA SER A 209 16.10 -11.83 -5.51
C SER A 209 17.34 -11.01 -5.85
N GLN A 210 17.26 -9.67 -5.78
CA GLN A 210 18.44 -8.83 -5.98
C GLN A 210 19.41 -8.95 -4.78
N VAL A 211 18.90 -8.94 -3.54
CA VAL A 211 19.74 -9.15 -2.35
C VAL A 211 20.37 -10.55 -2.36
N LYS A 212 19.60 -11.59 -2.75
CA LYS A 212 20.14 -12.93 -2.97
C LYS A 212 21.26 -12.93 -4.00
N ALA A 213 21.11 -12.20 -5.13
CA ALA A 213 22.11 -12.12 -6.18
C ALA A 213 23.41 -11.47 -5.68
N ILE A 214 23.33 -10.47 -4.81
CA ILE A 214 24.53 -9.91 -4.14
C ILE A 214 25.18 -10.96 -3.22
N PHE A 215 24.40 -11.66 -2.42
CA PHE A 215 24.89 -12.72 -1.54
C PHE A 215 25.61 -13.85 -2.31
N SER A 216 25.08 -14.25 -3.48
CA SER A 216 25.67 -15.28 -4.34
C SER A 216 26.81 -14.76 -5.24
N GLY A 217 27.19 -13.49 -5.17
CA GLY A 217 28.27 -12.91 -5.97
C GLY A 217 27.94 -12.62 -7.44
N GLU A 218 26.66 -12.72 -7.85
CA GLU A 218 26.24 -12.40 -9.22
C GLU A 218 26.37 -10.90 -9.52
N CYS A 219 26.24 -10.06 -8.50
CA CYS A 219 26.42 -8.60 -8.56
C CYS A 219 26.82 -8.07 -7.19
N SER A 220 27.16 -6.78 -7.12
CA SER A 220 27.57 -6.14 -5.88
C SER A 220 26.68 -4.99 -5.45
N ILE A 221 25.79 -4.53 -6.34
CA ILE A 221 24.92 -3.37 -6.13
C ILE A 221 23.51 -3.72 -6.61
N ALA A 222 22.49 -3.28 -5.91
CA ALA A 222 21.10 -3.44 -6.36
C ALA A 222 20.19 -2.30 -5.90
N LEU A 223 19.16 -2.02 -6.71
CA LEU A 223 18.06 -1.12 -6.38
C LEU A 223 16.91 -1.91 -5.76
N ILE A 224 16.55 -1.62 -4.51
CA ILE A 224 15.48 -2.31 -3.79
C ILE A 224 14.60 -1.33 -3.01
N ASN A 225 13.41 -1.73 -2.62
CA ASN A 225 12.65 -1.00 -1.61
C ASN A 225 13.16 -1.40 -0.21
N HIS A 226 13.33 -0.41 0.66
CA HIS A 226 13.89 -0.58 2.01
C HIS A 226 13.19 -1.66 2.84
N TYR A 227 11.87 -1.78 2.74
CA TYR A 227 11.10 -2.75 3.54
C TYR A 227 11.42 -4.22 3.18
N TYR A 228 11.92 -4.51 1.97
CA TYR A 228 12.39 -5.87 1.65
C TYR A 228 13.63 -6.23 2.44
N TYR A 229 14.56 -5.28 2.59
CA TYR A 229 15.72 -5.48 3.47
C TYR A 229 15.27 -5.69 4.93
N GLY A 230 14.36 -4.84 5.43
CA GLY A 230 13.80 -5.00 6.77
C GLY A 230 13.20 -6.38 7.02
N LYS A 231 12.46 -6.91 6.02
CA LYS A 231 11.87 -8.26 6.09
C LYS A 231 12.91 -9.37 6.03
N LEU A 232 13.95 -9.23 5.24
CA LEU A 232 15.05 -10.21 5.19
C LEU A 232 15.78 -10.23 6.52
N LYS A 233 16.17 -9.06 7.04
CA LYS A 233 16.91 -8.92 8.30
C LYS A 233 16.17 -9.51 9.50
N ASN A 234 14.84 -9.41 9.54
CA ASN A 234 14.00 -9.90 10.62
C ASN A 234 13.27 -11.21 10.26
N SER A 235 13.73 -11.93 9.25
CA SER A 235 13.12 -13.19 8.84
C SER A 235 13.35 -14.29 9.86
N LYS A 236 12.38 -15.19 9.98
CA LYS A 236 12.55 -16.45 10.73
C LYS A 236 13.50 -17.42 10.01
N ASP A 237 13.57 -17.34 8.68
CA ASP A 237 14.47 -18.12 7.85
C ASP A 237 15.92 -17.59 8.00
N PRO A 238 16.87 -18.41 8.48
CA PRO A 238 18.27 -18.02 8.64
C PRO A 238 18.92 -17.60 7.32
N THR A 239 18.61 -18.28 6.22
CA THR A 239 19.16 -17.95 4.90
C THR A 239 18.79 -16.53 4.46
N HIS A 240 17.58 -16.08 4.75
CA HIS A 240 17.17 -14.71 4.47
C HIS A 240 17.96 -13.68 5.29
N ARG A 241 18.30 -14.03 6.54
CA ARG A 241 19.13 -13.13 7.39
C ARG A 241 20.57 -13.06 6.87
N GLU A 242 21.13 -14.18 6.43
CA GLU A 242 22.46 -14.22 5.79
C GLU A 242 22.51 -13.31 4.56
N TRP A 243 21.47 -13.35 3.70
CA TRP A 243 21.41 -12.41 2.56
C TRP A 243 21.39 -10.95 3.03
N ALA A 244 20.63 -10.62 4.07
CA ALA A 244 20.60 -9.26 4.60
C ALA A 244 21.92 -8.86 5.24
N GLU A 245 22.62 -9.78 5.89
CA GLU A 245 23.92 -9.55 6.53
C GLU A 245 25.05 -9.31 5.53
N SER A 246 24.94 -9.85 4.31
CA SER A 246 25.94 -9.65 3.24
C SER A 246 25.94 -8.24 2.64
N VAL A 247 24.91 -7.46 2.88
CA VAL A 247 24.74 -6.13 2.30
C VAL A 247 24.70 -5.03 3.37
N GLN A 248 25.14 -3.84 2.98
CA GLN A 248 24.79 -2.58 3.62
C GLN A 248 23.75 -1.85 2.76
N ILE A 249 22.98 -0.97 3.37
CA ILE A 249 22.01 -0.14 2.66
C ILE A 249 22.48 1.32 2.64
N ILE A 250 22.25 1.98 1.51
CA ILE A 250 22.48 3.40 1.32
C ILE A 250 21.13 4.04 1.02
N ILE A 251 20.74 5.04 1.80
CA ILE A 251 19.62 5.92 1.46
C ILE A 251 20.22 7.01 0.56
N PRO A 252 19.85 7.07 -0.71
CA PRO A 252 20.55 7.94 -1.68
C PRO A 252 20.12 9.40 -1.57
N ASN A 253 20.96 10.29 -2.12
CA ASN A 253 20.67 11.71 -2.28
C ASN A 253 20.41 12.43 -0.95
N GLN A 254 21.28 12.25 0.06
CA GLN A 254 21.10 12.80 1.41
C GLN A 254 21.96 14.03 1.70
N GLU A 255 22.88 14.41 0.82
CA GLU A 255 23.69 15.59 0.99
C GLU A 255 22.87 16.88 1.01
N LYS A 256 23.45 17.96 1.52
CA LYS A 256 22.76 19.24 1.74
C LYS A 256 22.01 19.73 0.49
N ASN A 257 22.65 19.63 -0.67
CA ASN A 257 22.12 20.10 -1.96
C ASN A 257 21.42 19.03 -2.78
N ASP A 258 21.33 17.80 -2.29
CA ASP A 258 20.64 16.73 -2.96
C ASP A 258 19.13 16.87 -2.87
N ARG A 259 18.41 16.22 -3.78
CA ARG A 259 16.94 16.24 -3.84
C ARG A 259 16.25 15.42 -2.76
N GLY A 260 16.96 14.51 -2.11
CA GLY A 260 16.39 13.53 -1.20
C GLY A 260 16.11 12.18 -1.87
N ALA A 261 15.84 11.18 -1.06
CA ALA A 261 15.56 9.83 -1.53
C ALA A 261 14.16 9.75 -2.15
N HIS A 262 14.04 9.03 -3.28
CA HIS A 262 12.74 8.75 -3.88
C HIS A 262 11.81 8.03 -2.89
N VAL A 263 10.63 8.59 -2.67
CA VAL A 263 9.55 7.99 -1.87
C VAL A 263 8.35 7.68 -2.75
N ASN A 264 7.59 6.66 -2.33
CA ASN A 264 6.32 6.28 -2.93
C ASN A 264 5.37 5.85 -1.80
N ILE A 265 4.10 5.67 -2.09
CA ILE A 265 3.06 5.39 -1.09
C ILE A 265 2.37 4.05 -1.32
N SER A 266 1.91 3.47 -0.22
CA SER A 266 0.78 2.55 -0.25
C SER A 266 -0.47 3.34 0.13
N GLY A 267 -1.53 3.17 -0.62
CA GLY A 267 -2.73 3.98 -0.43
C GLY A 267 -3.98 3.29 -0.91
N GLY A 268 -5.09 4.00 -0.89
CA GLY A 268 -6.37 3.49 -1.33
C GLY A 268 -7.42 4.58 -1.50
N GLY A 269 -8.57 4.18 -1.99
CA GLY A 269 -9.75 5.01 -2.15
C GLY A 269 -11.03 4.18 -1.97
N ILE A 270 -12.15 4.87 -1.78
CA ILE A 270 -13.47 4.24 -1.76
C ILE A 270 -13.90 4.01 -3.20
N ALA A 271 -14.36 2.80 -3.52
CA ALA A 271 -14.87 2.50 -4.84
C ALA A 271 -16.10 3.38 -5.17
N LYS A 272 -16.19 3.87 -6.41
CA LYS A 272 -17.22 4.84 -6.83
C LYS A 272 -18.64 4.40 -6.51
N HIS A 273 -18.92 3.11 -6.63
CA HIS A 273 -20.23 2.52 -6.42
C HIS A 273 -20.32 1.68 -5.14
N SER A 274 -19.50 2.03 -4.12
CA SER A 274 -19.54 1.35 -2.82
C SER A 274 -20.97 1.32 -2.25
N LYS A 275 -21.40 0.14 -1.81
CA LYS A 275 -22.71 -0.08 -1.18
C LYS A 275 -22.65 0.08 0.33
N ASN A 276 -21.46 -0.02 0.92
CA ASN A 276 -21.20 0.07 2.36
C ASN A 276 -20.34 1.32 2.67
N LEU A 277 -20.80 2.49 2.19
CA LEU A 277 -20.01 3.74 2.24
C LEU A 277 -19.61 4.14 3.67
N THR A 278 -20.48 3.91 4.65
CA THR A 278 -20.20 4.22 6.06
C THR A 278 -19.09 3.34 6.60
N GLU A 279 -19.12 2.04 6.32
CA GLU A 279 -18.12 1.06 6.73
C GLU A 279 -16.79 1.30 6.00
N ALA A 280 -16.85 1.63 4.71
CA ALA A 280 -15.70 2.01 3.91
C ALA A 280 -14.97 3.24 4.49
N LYS A 281 -15.71 4.29 4.86
CA LYS A 281 -15.15 5.49 5.51
C LYS A 281 -14.48 5.13 6.84
N LYS A 282 -15.14 4.36 7.71
CA LYS A 282 -14.58 3.90 8.97
C LYS A 282 -13.30 3.10 8.76
N PHE A 283 -13.26 2.24 7.74
CA PHE A 283 -12.06 1.47 7.42
C PHE A 283 -10.91 2.36 6.94
N MET A 284 -11.18 3.33 6.05
CA MET A 284 -10.17 4.28 5.58
C MET A 284 -9.62 5.12 6.74
N GLU A 285 -10.46 5.60 7.65
CA GLU A 285 -10.07 6.35 8.84
C GLU A 285 -9.29 5.50 9.84
N PHE A 286 -9.65 4.22 10.00
CA PHE A 286 -8.88 3.28 10.81
C PHE A 286 -7.42 3.16 10.31
N LEU A 287 -7.16 3.19 8.99
CA LEU A 287 -5.82 3.06 8.43
C LEU A 287 -4.86 4.18 8.85
N VAL A 288 -5.34 5.32 9.32
CA VAL A 288 -4.52 6.40 9.91
C VAL A 288 -4.51 6.39 11.44
N SER A 289 -5.19 5.45 12.09
CA SER A 289 -5.13 5.30 13.54
C SER A 289 -3.71 4.95 14.01
N LYS A 290 -3.35 5.32 15.24
CA LYS A 290 -2.04 4.94 15.84
C LYS A 290 -1.77 3.44 15.71
N LYS A 291 -2.80 2.61 15.91
CA LYS A 291 -2.67 1.15 15.83
C LYS A 291 -2.34 0.68 14.40
N ALA A 292 -3.08 1.13 13.40
CA ALA A 292 -2.82 0.78 12.01
C ALA A 292 -1.46 1.29 11.54
N GLN A 293 -1.08 2.51 11.92
CA GLN A 293 0.22 3.08 11.57
C GLN A 293 1.39 2.32 12.22
N SER A 294 1.22 1.86 13.46
CA SER A 294 2.19 0.95 14.10
C SER A 294 2.30 -0.40 13.37
N LEU A 295 1.19 -0.94 12.82
CA LEU A 295 1.22 -2.15 12.01
C LEU A 295 1.97 -1.94 10.67
N TYR A 296 1.80 -0.77 10.01
CA TYR A 296 2.61 -0.44 8.83
C TYR A 296 4.10 -0.45 9.15
N ALA A 297 4.50 0.16 10.27
CA ALA A 297 5.90 0.21 10.67
C ALA A 297 6.45 -1.16 11.10
N SER A 298 5.75 -1.90 11.96
CA SER A 298 6.26 -3.11 12.60
C SER A 298 6.17 -4.36 11.73
N ILE A 299 5.10 -4.51 10.95
CA ILE A 299 4.87 -5.72 10.12
C ILE A 299 5.36 -5.51 8.70
N ASN A 300 5.09 -4.33 8.14
CA ASN A 300 5.41 -4.04 6.76
C ASN A 300 6.76 -3.37 6.57
N TYR A 301 7.36 -2.82 7.65
CA TYR A 301 8.57 -1.99 7.60
C TYR A 301 8.39 -0.79 6.67
N GLU A 302 7.16 -0.26 6.55
CA GLU A 302 6.87 0.96 5.82
C GLU A 302 6.82 2.14 6.80
N TYR A 303 7.25 3.33 6.37
CA TYR A 303 7.18 4.52 7.21
C TYR A 303 5.74 5.00 7.35
N PRO A 304 5.29 5.31 8.58
CA PRO A 304 3.99 5.92 8.82
C PRO A 304 3.84 7.26 8.10
N VAL A 305 2.61 7.64 7.78
CA VAL A 305 2.26 9.00 7.32
C VAL A 305 1.83 9.91 8.46
N VAL A 306 1.54 9.32 9.63
CA VAL A 306 1.15 10.02 10.86
C VAL A 306 2.37 10.19 11.74
N ASP A 307 2.56 11.37 12.28
CA ASP A 307 3.64 11.68 13.20
C ASP A 307 3.46 11.01 14.58
N GLY A 308 4.57 10.86 15.32
CA GLY A 308 4.57 10.34 16.69
C GLY A 308 4.36 8.83 16.81
N ILE A 309 4.46 8.08 15.72
CA ILE A 309 4.40 6.61 15.75
C ILE A 309 5.78 6.06 16.10
N ALA A 310 5.81 5.19 17.13
CA ALA A 310 7.03 4.48 17.49
C ALA A 310 7.47 3.55 16.35
N LEU A 311 8.71 3.72 15.90
CA LEU A 311 9.30 2.91 14.84
C LEU A 311 10.01 1.69 15.44
N PRO A 312 9.95 0.51 14.78
CA PRO A 312 10.76 -0.64 15.18
C PRO A 312 12.25 -0.33 15.00
N SER A 313 13.11 -1.03 15.76
CA SER A 313 14.57 -0.83 15.75
C SER A 313 15.18 -0.83 14.34
N THR A 314 14.65 -1.66 13.45
CA THR A 314 15.09 -1.72 12.05
C THR A 314 14.88 -0.40 11.31
N LEU A 315 13.71 0.25 11.46
CA LEU A 315 13.47 1.57 10.84
C LEU A 315 14.21 2.69 11.57
N THR A 316 14.29 2.61 12.90
CA THR A 316 15.02 3.58 13.72
C THR A 316 16.52 3.59 13.39
N ALA A 317 17.10 2.41 13.13
CA ALA A 317 18.52 2.28 12.77
C ALA A 317 18.87 2.95 11.42
N TRP A 318 17.90 3.16 10.54
CA TRP A 318 18.10 3.90 9.28
C TRP A 318 18.02 5.42 9.47
N GLY A 319 17.54 5.86 10.64
CA GLY A 319 17.42 7.26 10.98
C GLY A 319 16.32 8.00 10.21
N LYS A 320 16.28 9.31 10.41
CA LYS A 320 15.50 10.21 9.56
C LYS A 320 16.29 10.49 8.30
N PHE A 321 15.61 10.49 7.17
CA PHE A 321 16.22 10.81 5.88
C PHE A 321 15.43 11.92 5.18
N LYS A 322 16.12 12.64 4.30
CA LYS A 322 15.53 13.64 3.43
C LYS A 322 14.74 12.95 2.34
N GLU A 323 13.45 13.18 2.31
CA GLU A 323 12.56 12.70 1.27
C GLU A 323 12.62 13.63 0.05
N ASP A 324 12.51 13.07 -1.15
CA ASP A 324 12.37 13.85 -2.39
C ASP A 324 11.07 14.65 -2.33
N SER A 325 11.16 15.94 -2.64
CA SER A 325 10.03 16.88 -2.60
C SER A 325 9.12 16.81 -3.83
N VAL A 326 9.41 15.93 -4.80
CA VAL A 326 8.56 15.75 -5.99
C VAL A 326 7.14 15.37 -5.57
N PRO A 327 6.12 16.11 -6.02
CA PRO A 327 4.72 15.77 -5.72
C PRO A 327 4.41 14.34 -6.16
N ILE A 328 3.85 13.55 -5.24
CA ILE A 328 3.65 12.11 -5.49
C ILE A 328 2.76 11.85 -6.72
N GLY A 329 1.81 12.72 -7.03
CA GLY A 329 0.96 12.63 -8.22
C GLY A 329 1.74 12.74 -9.53
N LEU A 330 2.79 13.58 -9.57
CA LEU A 330 3.64 13.78 -10.75
C LEU A 330 4.39 12.50 -11.14
N LEU A 331 4.76 11.65 -10.16
CA LEU A 331 5.38 10.35 -10.44
C LEU A 331 4.47 9.47 -11.30
N ALA A 332 3.18 9.52 -11.03
CA ALA A 332 2.20 8.76 -11.80
C ALA A 332 1.94 9.36 -13.19
N GLU A 333 1.91 10.68 -13.30
CA GLU A 333 1.77 11.40 -14.57
C GLU A 333 2.94 11.10 -15.52
N LEU A 334 4.16 11.06 -15.01
CA LEU A 334 5.37 10.76 -15.79
C LEU A 334 5.58 9.27 -16.06
N SER A 335 4.70 8.38 -15.56
CA SER A 335 4.85 6.93 -15.71
C SER A 335 4.90 6.45 -17.17
N GLY A 336 4.18 7.11 -18.08
CA GLY A 336 4.20 6.83 -19.51
C GLY A 336 5.55 7.17 -20.14
N GLU A 337 6.12 8.33 -19.82
CA GLU A 337 7.45 8.73 -20.30
C GLU A 337 8.54 7.82 -19.71
N SER A 338 8.43 7.46 -18.44
CA SER A 338 9.34 6.48 -17.84
C SER A 338 9.30 5.13 -18.56
N GLN A 339 8.11 4.65 -18.95
CA GLN A 339 8.00 3.40 -19.71
C GLN A 339 8.69 3.50 -21.07
N LYS A 340 8.53 4.61 -21.80
CA LYS A 340 9.22 4.83 -23.09
C LYS A 340 10.74 4.77 -22.94
N ILE A 341 11.30 5.44 -21.91
CA ILE A 341 12.74 5.39 -21.64
C ILE A 341 13.17 3.95 -21.31
N ILE A 342 12.44 3.24 -20.44
CA ILE A 342 12.72 1.85 -20.07
C ILE A 342 12.77 0.95 -21.29
N ASP A 343 11.81 1.10 -22.20
CA ASP A 343 11.74 0.31 -23.45
C ASP A 343 12.93 0.65 -24.38
N THR A 344 13.30 1.94 -24.48
CA THR A 344 14.44 2.41 -25.28
C THR A 344 15.76 1.80 -24.81
N VAL A 345 16.00 1.76 -23.48
CA VAL A 345 17.27 1.27 -22.90
C VAL A 345 17.24 -0.22 -22.58
N SER A 346 16.14 -0.91 -22.80
CA SER A 346 15.94 -2.34 -22.49
C SER A 346 16.17 -2.67 -21.00
N TRP A 347 15.69 -1.81 -20.12
CA TRP A 347 15.83 -2.02 -18.67
C TRP A 347 14.89 -3.08 -18.13
#